data_363944f3d6191febfd8e953583af958c
#
_entry.id   363944f3d6191febfd8e953583af958c
#
_cell.length_a   1.000
_cell.length_b   1.000
_cell.length_c   1.000
_cell.angle_alpha   90.00
_cell.angle_beta   90.00
_cell.angle_gamma   90.00
#
_symmetry.space_group_name_H-M   'P 1'
#
loop_
_entity.id
_entity.type
_entity.pdbx_description
1 polymer ?
#
loop_
_entity_poly.entity_id
_entity_poly.type
_entity_poly.pdbx_seq_one_letter_code
_entity_poly.pdbx_strand_id
1 'polypeptide(L)'
;LMPVYMAKAGGFFFVVFGVTAFLGAVASINPIWLYGPYTPGQISAGSQPDWYMGWLDGLVRAAPPLETHAFGHTISWNILIPGLIIPGILFTGMALYPFIESWITGDKREHHLLDRPRNAPNRTALGVTAITFILISLLNGGNDIIATHFHLTINGIMWFTRIGLFTIPPIAFVVTKRICLSLQRADRDLVLHGRETGRLVMMPNGEMLEVHEPISEAQKWTLTQHQTPESLPAPLPASATVGLKGKIRARLNRANAVQIPAPTLTDLKELGDGHH
;
A
#
# COMPACT_ATOMS: atom_id res chain seq x y z
N LEU A 1 -8.40 30.94 2.94
CA LEU A 1 -7.37 30.10 2.30
C LEU A 1 -6.00 30.80 2.30
N MET A 2 -5.90 32.03 1.90
CA MET A 2 -4.71 32.89 1.97
C MET A 2 -4.78 33.78 3.21
N PRO A 3 -3.70 33.97 3.99
CA PRO A 3 -2.31 33.52 3.84
C PRO A 3 -2.00 32.14 4.45
N VAL A 4 -2.90 31.58 5.26
CA VAL A 4 -2.64 30.39 6.09
C VAL A 4 -2.30 29.15 5.25
N TYR A 5 -3.03 28.90 4.17
CA TYR A 5 -2.76 27.77 3.27
C TYR A 5 -1.37 27.89 2.62
N MET A 6 -1.02 29.07 2.14
CA MET A 6 0.28 29.33 1.51
C MET A 6 1.43 29.12 2.50
N ALA A 7 1.27 29.59 3.74
CA ALA A 7 2.29 29.40 4.76
C ALA A 7 2.48 27.92 5.11
N LYS A 8 1.40 27.14 5.27
CA LYS A 8 1.47 25.71 5.57
C LYS A 8 2.02 24.90 4.39
N ALA A 9 1.51 25.11 3.18
CA ALA A 9 1.95 24.40 1.99
C ALA A 9 3.39 24.74 1.63
N GLY A 10 3.77 26.03 1.68
CA GLY A 10 5.14 26.50 1.44
C GLY A 10 6.12 25.99 2.50
N GLY A 11 5.73 26.04 3.78
CA GLY A 11 6.53 25.50 4.87
C GLY A 11 6.78 23.99 4.70
N PHE A 12 5.74 23.23 4.38
CA PHE A 12 5.86 21.80 4.13
C PHE A 12 6.74 21.50 2.90
N PHE A 13 6.58 22.26 1.83
CA PHE A 13 7.43 22.16 0.64
C PHE A 13 8.92 22.34 1.00
N PHE A 14 9.26 23.38 1.75
CA PHE A 14 10.65 23.62 2.15
C PHE A 14 11.19 22.54 3.09
N VAL A 15 10.36 21.98 3.97
CA VAL A 15 10.76 20.84 4.81
C VAL A 15 11.09 19.63 3.93
N VAL A 16 10.23 19.27 3.00
CA VAL A 16 10.46 18.13 2.08
C VAL A 16 11.70 18.38 1.23
N PHE A 17 11.85 19.58 0.69
CA PHE A 17 13.03 19.97 -0.09
C PHE A 17 14.31 19.85 0.74
N GLY A 18 14.30 20.40 1.96
CA GLY A 18 15.45 20.33 2.85
C GLY A 18 15.84 18.89 3.24
N VAL A 19 14.86 18.06 3.56
CA VAL A 19 15.10 16.62 3.84
C VAL A 19 15.67 15.91 2.62
N THR A 20 15.11 16.15 1.44
CA THR A 20 15.59 15.53 0.19
C THR A 20 17.01 15.97 -0.15
N ALA A 21 17.30 17.26 -0.02
CA ALA A 21 18.65 17.81 -0.24
C ALA A 21 19.67 17.25 0.79
N PHE A 22 19.27 17.15 2.05
CA PHE A 22 20.10 16.55 3.10
C PHE A 22 20.39 15.08 2.82
N LEU A 23 19.38 14.30 2.47
CA LEU A 23 19.56 12.89 2.10
C LEU A 23 20.45 12.75 0.86
N GLY A 24 20.30 13.59 -0.14
CA GLY A 24 21.17 13.60 -1.32
C GLY A 24 22.61 13.92 -1.00
N ALA A 25 22.87 14.78 -0.03
CA ALA A 25 24.22 15.12 0.39
C ALA A 25 24.88 14.05 1.28
N VAL A 26 24.14 13.48 2.24
CA VAL A 26 24.68 12.53 3.23
C VAL A 26 24.66 11.09 2.72
N ALA A 27 23.59 10.70 2.02
CA ALA A 27 23.38 9.36 1.47
C ALA A 27 23.74 9.31 -0.03
N SER A 28 24.80 9.99 -0.44
CA SER A 28 25.27 9.97 -1.82
C SER A 28 25.75 8.58 -2.20
N ILE A 29 25.26 8.03 -3.33
CA ILE A 29 25.63 6.68 -3.80
C ILE A 29 27.03 6.67 -4.40
N ASN A 30 27.37 7.72 -5.16
CA ASN A 30 28.65 7.85 -5.85
C ASN A 30 29.37 9.13 -5.37
N PRO A 31 29.83 9.18 -4.10
CA PRO A 31 30.48 10.39 -3.59
C PRO A 31 31.82 10.62 -4.27
N ILE A 32 32.08 11.87 -4.68
CA ILE A 32 33.31 12.24 -5.40
C ILE A 32 34.58 11.99 -4.55
N TRP A 33 34.47 12.08 -3.23
CA TRP A 33 35.57 11.81 -2.30
C TRP A 33 35.97 10.33 -2.24
N LEU A 34 35.08 9.41 -2.66
CA LEU A 34 35.37 7.98 -2.75
C LEU A 34 35.83 7.58 -4.15
N TYR A 35 35.14 8.06 -5.17
CA TYR A 35 35.41 7.68 -6.57
C TYR A 35 36.41 8.58 -7.27
N GLY A 36 36.63 9.79 -6.74
CA GLY A 36 37.51 10.79 -7.33
C GLY A 36 36.98 11.39 -8.63
N PRO A 37 37.81 12.20 -9.34
CA PRO A 37 37.45 12.73 -10.64
C PRO A 37 37.46 11.62 -11.70
N TYR A 38 36.63 11.80 -12.72
CA TYR A 38 36.56 10.87 -13.85
C TYR A 38 37.94 10.72 -14.57
N THR A 39 38.36 9.47 -14.74
CA THR A 39 39.62 9.14 -15.46
C THR A 39 39.23 8.38 -16.73
N PRO A 40 39.48 8.94 -17.92
CA PRO A 40 39.05 8.34 -19.20
C PRO A 40 39.61 6.94 -19.48
N GLY A 41 40.75 6.59 -18.86
CA GLY A 41 41.40 5.29 -19.03
C GLY A 41 40.78 4.15 -18.18
N GLN A 42 39.83 4.43 -17.32
CA GLN A 42 39.15 3.39 -16.53
C GLN A 42 38.05 2.71 -17.33
N ILE A 43 38.07 1.37 -17.39
CA ILE A 43 37.06 0.56 -18.08
C ILE A 43 35.74 0.59 -17.32
N SER A 44 35.81 0.62 -16.00
CA SER A 44 34.63 0.72 -15.12
C SER A 44 34.96 1.59 -13.91
N ALA A 45 34.09 2.55 -13.61
CA ALA A 45 34.22 3.40 -12.42
C ALA A 45 33.74 2.68 -11.13
N GLY A 46 33.13 1.52 -11.24
CA GLY A 46 32.49 0.84 -10.08
C GLY A 46 31.30 1.61 -9.51
N SER A 47 30.86 2.66 -10.20
CA SER A 47 29.74 3.49 -9.73
C SER A 47 28.40 2.76 -9.83
N GLN A 48 27.53 3.04 -8.86
CA GLN A 48 26.17 2.48 -8.81
C GLN A 48 25.17 3.47 -9.44
N PRO A 49 24.01 2.99 -9.94
CA PRO A 49 22.95 3.89 -10.39
C PRO A 49 22.36 4.66 -9.21
N ASP A 50 21.73 5.80 -9.48
CA ASP A 50 21.02 6.58 -8.49
C ASP A 50 19.88 5.78 -7.82
N TRP A 51 19.49 6.17 -6.59
CA TRP A 51 18.48 5.48 -5.79
C TRP A 51 17.18 5.23 -6.55
N TYR A 52 16.73 6.18 -7.37
CA TYR A 52 15.48 6.05 -8.12
C TYR A 52 15.59 5.04 -9.29
N MET A 53 16.81 4.70 -9.72
CA MET A 53 17.07 3.71 -10.78
C MET A 53 17.50 2.35 -10.23
N GLY A 54 17.88 2.26 -8.96
CA GLY A 54 18.40 1.04 -8.36
C GLY A 54 17.43 -0.14 -8.40
N TRP A 55 16.13 0.10 -8.29
CA TRP A 55 15.11 -0.95 -8.42
C TRP A 55 15.05 -1.52 -9.84
N LEU A 56 15.25 -0.67 -10.86
CA LEU A 56 15.27 -1.08 -12.27
C LEU A 56 16.51 -1.92 -12.57
N ASP A 57 17.68 -1.45 -12.11
CA ASP A 57 18.94 -2.20 -12.21
C ASP A 57 18.82 -3.57 -11.52
N GLY A 58 18.21 -3.61 -10.35
CA GLY A 58 17.94 -4.85 -9.63
C GLY A 58 17.03 -5.84 -10.37
N LEU A 59 16.04 -5.34 -11.11
CA LEU A 59 15.20 -6.18 -11.98
C LEU A 59 15.99 -6.75 -13.15
N VAL A 60 16.84 -5.92 -13.80
CA VAL A 60 17.71 -6.38 -14.90
C VAL A 60 18.69 -7.45 -14.41
N ARG A 61 19.32 -7.24 -13.25
CA ARG A 61 20.22 -8.22 -12.62
C ARG A 61 19.51 -9.53 -12.23
N ALA A 62 18.24 -9.45 -11.80
CA ALA A 62 17.44 -10.63 -11.45
C ALA A 62 16.97 -11.42 -12.68
N ALA A 63 16.84 -10.78 -13.84
CA ALA A 63 16.31 -11.42 -15.03
C ALA A 63 17.19 -12.59 -15.49
N PRO A 64 16.57 -13.74 -15.87
CA PRO A 64 17.32 -14.84 -16.46
C PRO A 64 17.81 -14.47 -17.87
N PRO A 65 18.91 -15.05 -18.36
CA PRO A 65 19.46 -14.77 -19.70
C PRO A 65 18.58 -15.44 -20.77
N LEU A 66 17.48 -14.75 -21.13
CA LEU A 66 16.56 -15.21 -22.18
C LEU A 66 16.76 -14.39 -23.43
N GLU A 67 17.09 -15.07 -24.53
CA GLU A 67 17.28 -14.45 -25.84
C GLU A 67 16.50 -15.21 -26.91
N THR A 68 15.98 -14.49 -27.89
CA THR A 68 15.31 -15.06 -29.05
C THR A 68 15.92 -14.50 -30.30
N HIS A 69 16.31 -15.37 -31.21
CA HIS A 69 16.82 -14.99 -32.52
C HIS A 69 15.71 -15.10 -33.55
N ALA A 70 15.30 -13.98 -34.13
CA ALA A 70 14.26 -13.93 -35.15
C ALA A 70 14.60 -12.90 -36.21
N PHE A 71 14.37 -13.23 -37.48
CA PHE A 71 14.59 -12.32 -38.62
C PHE A 71 16.00 -11.69 -38.71
N GLY A 72 17.05 -12.44 -38.32
CA GLY A 72 18.42 -11.94 -38.28
C GLY A 72 18.77 -10.98 -37.14
N HIS A 73 17.82 -10.78 -36.18
CA HIS A 73 18.03 -9.94 -35.01
C HIS A 73 17.94 -10.78 -33.73
N THR A 74 18.73 -10.39 -32.74
CA THR A 74 18.66 -10.96 -31.38
C THR A 74 17.83 -10.06 -30.47
N ILE A 75 16.75 -10.60 -29.91
CA ILE A 75 15.92 -9.92 -28.93
C ILE A 75 16.32 -10.42 -27.55
N SER A 76 16.91 -9.54 -26.73
CA SER A 76 17.36 -9.84 -25.37
C SER A 76 16.22 -9.54 -24.38
N TRP A 77 15.42 -10.57 -24.05
CA TRP A 77 14.29 -10.45 -23.13
C TRP A 77 14.71 -10.10 -21.71
N ASN A 78 15.90 -10.49 -21.31
CA ASN A 78 16.50 -10.17 -20.02
C ASN A 78 16.69 -8.67 -19.78
N ILE A 79 16.71 -7.86 -20.84
CA ILE A 79 16.74 -6.39 -20.75
C ILE A 79 15.37 -5.81 -21.08
N LEU A 80 14.68 -6.32 -22.10
CA LEU A 80 13.42 -5.76 -22.59
C LEU A 80 12.30 -5.88 -21.55
N ILE A 81 12.17 -7.03 -20.88
CA ILE A 81 11.13 -7.25 -19.88
C ILE A 81 11.34 -6.35 -18.65
N PRO A 82 12.49 -6.42 -17.93
CA PRO A 82 12.68 -5.62 -16.74
C PRO A 82 12.88 -4.13 -17.02
N GLY A 83 13.54 -3.77 -18.14
CA GLY A 83 13.89 -2.40 -18.44
C GLY A 83 12.80 -1.58 -19.12
N LEU A 84 11.87 -2.22 -19.84
CA LEU A 84 10.83 -1.53 -20.60
C LEU A 84 9.42 -1.99 -20.22
N ILE A 85 9.14 -3.30 -20.25
CA ILE A 85 7.78 -3.81 -20.09
C ILE A 85 7.28 -3.61 -18.67
N ILE A 86 8.06 -4.00 -17.64
CA ILE A 86 7.66 -3.86 -16.24
C ILE A 86 7.47 -2.39 -15.85
N PRO A 87 8.41 -1.47 -16.10
CA PRO A 87 8.19 -0.05 -15.85
C PRO A 87 7.02 0.52 -16.63
N GLY A 88 6.86 0.14 -17.89
CA GLY A 88 5.73 0.55 -18.73
C GLY A 88 4.38 0.15 -18.11
N ILE A 89 4.25 -1.10 -17.65
CA ILE A 89 3.04 -1.59 -16.97
C ILE A 89 2.84 -0.84 -15.63
N LEU A 90 3.91 -0.64 -14.86
CA LEU A 90 3.83 0.02 -13.56
C LEU A 90 3.34 1.47 -13.71
N PHE A 91 4.01 2.28 -14.54
CA PHE A 91 3.65 3.68 -14.73
C PHE A 91 2.29 3.85 -15.42
N THR A 92 1.99 3.05 -16.43
CA THR A 92 0.68 3.07 -17.09
C THR A 92 -0.42 2.62 -16.12
N GLY A 93 -0.16 1.58 -15.34
CA GLY A 93 -1.09 1.10 -14.31
C GLY A 93 -1.37 2.16 -13.25
N MET A 94 -0.35 2.87 -12.78
CA MET A 94 -0.54 3.98 -11.82
C MET A 94 -1.34 5.14 -12.43
N ALA A 95 -1.06 5.52 -13.67
CA ALA A 95 -1.77 6.58 -14.36
C ALA A 95 -3.24 6.22 -14.63
N LEU A 96 -3.52 4.97 -14.98
CA LEU A 96 -4.86 4.48 -15.28
C LEU A 96 -5.64 4.01 -14.04
N TYR A 97 -4.98 3.85 -12.89
CA TYR A 97 -5.59 3.28 -11.69
C TYR A 97 -6.92 3.95 -11.27
N PRO A 98 -7.03 5.29 -11.21
CA PRO A 98 -8.28 5.94 -10.81
C PRO A 98 -9.44 5.61 -11.76
N PHE A 99 -9.16 5.54 -13.06
CA PHE A 99 -10.16 5.21 -14.07
C PHE A 99 -10.60 3.75 -13.99
N ILE A 100 -9.62 2.83 -13.79
CA ILE A 100 -9.88 1.40 -13.63
C ILE A 100 -10.68 1.16 -12.35
N GLU A 101 -10.31 1.79 -11.24
CA GLU A 101 -11.03 1.66 -9.97
C GLU A 101 -12.46 2.17 -10.10
N SER A 102 -12.68 3.36 -10.64
CA SER A 102 -14.03 3.90 -10.89
C SER A 102 -14.86 3.00 -11.83
N TRP A 103 -14.22 2.43 -12.84
CA TRP A 103 -14.90 1.51 -13.77
C TRP A 103 -15.29 0.18 -13.11
N ILE A 104 -14.43 -0.37 -12.23
CA ILE A 104 -14.68 -1.65 -11.54
C ILE A 104 -15.68 -1.47 -10.41
N THR A 105 -15.49 -0.49 -9.54
CA THR A 105 -16.35 -0.23 -8.38
C THR A 105 -17.67 0.40 -8.78
N GLY A 106 -17.68 1.15 -9.90
CA GLY A 106 -18.81 1.97 -10.35
C GLY A 106 -19.02 3.23 -9.50
N ASP A 107 -18.09 3.53 -8.62
CA ASP A 107 -18.11 4.76 -7.84
C ASP A 107 -17.67 5.94 -8.71
N LYS A 108 -18.57 6.92 -8.85
CA LYS A 108 -18.36 8.15 -9.63
C LYS A 108 -18.36 9.39 -8.76
N ARG A 109 -18.37 9.22 -7.44
CA ARG A 109 -18.36 10.35 -6.50
C ARG A 109 -17.01 11.06 -6.54
N GLU A 110 -17.04 12.35 -6.27
CA GLU A 110 -15.83 13.14 -6.09
C GLU A 110 -15.23 12.84 -4.71
N HIS A 111 -14.00 12.40 -4.68
CA HIS A 111 -13.27 12.09 -3.45
C HIS A 111 -12.29 13.23 -3.14
N HIS A 112 -12.72 14.22 -2.36
CA HIS A 112 -11.88 15.34 -1.97
C HIS A 112 -10.95 15.04 -0.79
N LEU A 113 -11.24 13.99 -0.03
CA LEU A 113 -10.43 13.50 1.09
C LEU A 113 -9.96 12.09 0.81
N LEU A 114 -8.72 11.81 1.20
CA LEU A 114 -8.17 10.46 1.12
C LEU A 114 -8.85 9.55 2.15
N ASP A 115 -9.23 8.38 1.70
CA ASP A 115 -9.71 7.33 2.61
C ASP A 115 -8.58 6.91 3.56
N ARG A 116 -8.94 6.56 4.78
CA ARG A 116 -7.99 5.95 5.69
C ARG A 116 -7.52 4.61 5.12
N PRO A 117 -6.21 4.26 5.22
CA PRO A 117 -5.69 3.01 4.67
C PRO A 117 -6.48 1.77 5.08
N ARG A 118 -6.93 1.71 6.34
CA ARG A 118 -7.73 0.60 6.87
C ARG A 118 -9.12 0.49 6.24
N ASN A 119 -9.67 1.61 5.74
CA ASN A 119 -10.99 1.67 5.15
C ASN A 119 -11.01 1.33 3.65
N ALA A 120 -9.84 1.36 3.01
CA ALA A 120 -9.63 0.94 1.63
C ALA A 120 -8.62 -0.23 1.55
N PRO A 121 -8.98 -1.42 2.08
CA PRO A 121 -8.03 -2.53 2.29
C PRO A 121 -7.39 -3.03 1.00
N ASN A 122 -8.13 -3.08 -0.10
CA ASN A 122 -7.58 -3.54 -1.37
C ASN A 122 -6.61 -2.52 -1.98
N ARG A 123 -6.95 -1.22 -1.94
CA ARG A 123 -6.08 -0.13 -2.40
C ARG A 123 -4.79 -0.08 -1.60
N THR A 124 -4.90 -0.16 -0.27
CA THR A 124 -3.75 -0.18 0.63
C THR A 124 -2.86 -1.41 0.42
N ALA A 125 -3.46 -2.59 0.30
CA ALA A 125 -2.73 -3.83 0.03
C ALA A 125 -2.01 -3.79 -1.32
N LEU A 126 -2.64 -3.25 -2.37
CA LEU A 126 -2.02 -3.08 -3.68
C LEU A 126 -0.83 -2.11 -3.62
N GLY A 127 -0.98 -0.99 -2.91
CA GLY A 127 0.12 -0.03 -2.71
C GLY A 127 1.30 -0.64 -1.97
N VAL A 128 1.05 -1.38 -0.88
CA VAL A 128 2.11 -2.09 -0.13
C VAL A 128 2.77 -3.16 -0.99
N THR A 129 2.01 -3.87 -1.83
CA THR A 129 2.56 -4.85 -2.79
C THR A 129 3.53 -4.21 -3.76
N ALA A 130 3.16 -3.07 -4.36
CA ALA A 130 4.00 -2.33 -5.28
C ALA A 130 5.29 -1.82 -4.60
N ILE A 131 5.16 -1.25 -3.39
CA ILE A 131 6.32 -0.80 -2.61
C ILE A 131 7.23 -1.99 -2.27
N THR A 132 6.68 -3.11 -1.84
CA THR A 132 7.46 -4.32 -1.51
C THR A 132 8.20 -4.86 -2.72
N PHE A 133 7.55 -4.88 -3.89
CA PHE A 133 8.18 -5.26 -5.15
C PHE A 133 9.37 -4.35 -5.50
N ILE A 134 9.20 -3.04 -5.39
CA ILE A 134 10.25 -2.06 -5.64
C ILE A 134 11.41 -2.22 -4.65
N LEU A 135 11.12 -2.43 -3.36
CA LEU A 135 12.15 -2.59 -2.33
C LEU A 135 12.99 -3.86 -2.55
N ILE A 136 12.36 -5.00 -2.89
CA ILE A 136 13.09 -6.24 -3.20
C ILE A 136 13.96 -6.06 -4.44
N SER A 137 13.44 -5.38 -5.45
CA SER A 137 14.19 -5.06 -6.65
C SER A 137 15.39 -4.16 -6.34
N LEU A 138 15.19 -3.13 -5.49
CA LEU A 138 16.25 -2.22 -5.05
C LEU A 138 17.36 -2.95 -4.27
N LEU A 139 17.00 -3.91 -3.40
CA LEU A 139 17.98 -4.74 -2.70
C LEU A 139 18.88 -5.52 -3.68
N ASN A 140 18.32 -6.01 -4.77
CA ASN A 140 19.12 -6.68 -5.80
C ASN A 140 19.95 -5.69 -6.65
N GLY A 141 19.54 -4.44 -6.77
CA GLY A 141 20.34 -3.38 -7.41
C GLY A 141 21.64 -3.12 -6.68
N GLY A 142 21.67 -3.30 -5.36
CA GLY A 142 22.88 -3.21 -4.53
C GLY A 142 23.51 -4.56 -4.18
N ASN A 143 23.26 -5.63 -4.93
CA ASN A 143 23.67 -6.98 -4.59
C ASN A 143 25.19 -7.15 -4.43
N ASP A 144 25.99 -6.45 -5.21
CA ASP A 144 27.44 -6.40 -5.15
C ASP A 144 27.95 -5.75 -3.85
N ILE A 145 27.34 -4.63 -3.45
CA ILE A 145 27.66 -3.94 -2.20
C ILE A 145 27.27 -4.82 -1.01
N ILE A 146 26.05 -5.39 -1.03
CA ILE A 146 25.57 -6.28 0.01
C ILE A 146 26.45 -7.53 0.13
N ALA A 147 26.80 -8.14 -1.01
CA ALA A 147 27.66 -9.31 -1.06
C ALA A 147 29.03 -9.03 -0.43
N THR A 148 29.63 -7.89 -0.77
CA THR A 148 30.95 -7.49 -0.26
C THR A 148 30.91 -7.17 1.23
N HIS A 149 29.90 -6.42 1.67
CA HIS A 149 29.80 -5.97 3.04
C HIS A 149 29.45 -7.10 4.03
N PHE A 150 28.56 -7.99 3.63
CA PHE A 150 28.10 -9.11 4.47
C PHE A 150 28.78 -10.45 4.15
N HIS A 151 29.78 -10.46 3.26
CA HIS A 151 30.48 -11.68 2.82
C HIS A 151 29.53 -12.76 2.27
N LEU A 152 28.49 -12.34 1.55
CA LEU A 152 27.51 -13.23 0.94
C LEU A 152 27.89 -13.53 -0.52
N THR A 153 27.37 -14.62 -1.07
CA THR A 153 27.52 -14.91 -2.49
C THR A 153 26.52 -14.11 -3.31
N ILE A 154 26.97 -13.45 -4.37
CA ILE A 154 26.08 -12.71 -5.31
C ILE A 154 24.99 -13.61 -5.86
N ASN A 155 25.33 -14.87 -6.20
CA ASN A 155 24.35 -15.83 -6.71
C ASN A 155 23.26 -16.17 -5.67
N GLY A 156 23.61 -16.27 -4.38
CA GLY A 156 22.64 -16.44 -3.31
C GLY A 156 21.65 -15.29 -3.21
N ILE A 157 22.15 -14.05 -3.28
CA ILE A 157 21.31 -12.84 -3.27
C ILE A 157 20.39 -12.81 -4.48
N MET A 158 20.90 -13.12 -5.68
CA MET A 158 20.09 -13.19 -6.89
C MET A 158 18.96 -14.21 -6.79
N TRP A 159 19.24 -15.42 -6.29
CA TRP A 159 18.20 -16.43 -6.13
C TRP A 159 17.17 -16.04 -5.07
N PHE A 160 17.62 -15.48 -3.95
CA PHE A 160 16.72 -14.93 -2.93
C PHE A 160 15.80 -13.88 -3.54
N THR A 161 16.34 -12.96 -4.33
CA THR A 161 15.55 -11.91 -4.98
C THR A 161 14.60 -12.47 -6.02
N ARG A 162 15.04 -13.41 -6.86
CA ARG A 162 14.16 -14.06 -7.86
C ARG A 162 12.96 -14.73 -7.21
N ILE A 163 13.18 -15.51 -6.17
CA ILE A 163 12.10 -16.15 -5.42
C ILE A 163 11.27 -15.09 -4.68
N GLY A 164 11.93 -14.14 -4.05
CA GLY A 164 11.32 -13.05 -3.29
C GLY A 164 10.36 -12.19 -4.12
N LEU A 165 10.72 -11.84 -5.35
CA LEU A 165 9.87 -11.04 -6.25
C LEU A 165 8.52 -11.69 -6.56
N PHE A 166 8.45 -13.02 -6.57
CA PHE A 166 7.20 -13.74 -6.82
C PHE A 166 6.44 -14.12 -5.55
N THR A 167 7.13 -14.25 -4.42
CA THR A 167 6.52 -14.74 -3.17
C THR A 167 6.17 -13.62 -2.19
N ILE A 168 7.08 -12.67 -1.97
CA ILE A 168 6.92 -11.67 -0.90
C ILE A 168 5.83 -10.64 -1.22
N PRO A 169 5.70 -10.06 -2.44
CA PRO A 169 4.63 -9.11 -2.74
C PRO A 169 3.21 -9.69 -2.58
N PRO A 170 2.89 -10.92 -3.04
CA PRO A 170 1.60 -11.53 -2.76
C PRO A 170 1.34 -11.78 -1.27
N ILE A 171 2.36 -12.18 -0.51
CA ILE A 171 2.26 -12.33 0.94
C ILE A 171 1.97 -10.98 1.58
N ALA A 172 2.69 -9.93 1.20
CA ALA A 172 2.49 -8.56 1.68
C ALA A 172 1.05 -8.08 1.40
N PHE A 173 0.50 -8.40 0.22
CA PHE A 173 -0.91 -8.12 -0.09
C PHE A 173 -1.86 -8.75 0.91
N VAL A 174 -1.74 -10.06 1.12
CA VAL A 174 -2.63 -10.83 2.01
C VAL A 174 -2.50 -10.34 3.45
N VAL A 175 -1.28 -10.13 3.94
CA VAL A 175 -1.00 -9.67 5.31
C VAL A 175 -1.57 -8.27 5.51
N THR A 176 -1.28 -7.32 4.62
CA THR A 176 -1.79 -5.95 4.72
C THR A 176 -3.31 -5.91 4.70
N LYS A 177 -3.93 -6.68 3.79
CA LYS A 177 -5.39 -6.77 3.73
C LYS A 177 -5.98 -7.31 5.03
N ARG A 178 -5.40 -8.37 5.61
CA ARG A 178 -5.85 -8.93 6.89
C ARG A 178 -5.71 -7.93 8.04
N ILE A 179 -4.59 -7.19 8.09
CA ILE A 179 -4.38 -6.13 9.09
C ILE A 179 -5.45 -5.05 8.95
N CYS A 180 -5.70 -4.54 7.73
CA CYS A 180 -6.74 -3.54 7.50
C CYS A 180 -8.13 -4.03 7.97
N LEU A 181 -8.50 -5.26 7.63
CA LEU A 181 -9.78 -5.84 8.04
C LEU A 181 -9.86 -6.06 9.56
N SER A 182 -8.77 -6.44 10.21
CA SER A 182 -8.72 -6.55 11.67
C SER A 182 -8.91 -5.20 12.36
N LEU A 183 -8.24 -4.16 11.84
CA LEU A 183 -8.40 -2.79 12.34
C LEU A 183 -9.83 -2.25 12.13
N GLN A 184 -10.46 -2.57 11.00
CA GLN A 184 -11.88 -2.21 10.78
C GLN A 184 -12.81 -2.88 11.79
N ARG A 185 -12.55 -4.14 12.15
CA ARG A 185 -13.34 -4.84 13.19
C ARG A 185 -13.17 -4.16 14.54
N ALA A 186 -11.94 -3.85 14.93
CA ALA A 186 -11.67 -3.12 16.17
C ALA A 186 -12.34 -1.73 16.20
N ASP A 187 -12.32 -1.00 15.07
CA ASP A 187 -13.04 0.28 14.97
C ASP A 187 -14.55 0.10 15.09
N ARG A 188 -15.10 -0.98 14.53
CA ARG A 188 -16.51 -1.32 14.66
C ARG A 188 -16.88 -1.62 16.10
N ASP A 189 -16.11 -2.46 16.77
CA ASP A 189 -16.36 -2.82 18.17
C ASP A 189 -16.28 -1.59 19.07
N LEU A 190 -15.35 -0.68 18.80
CA LEU A 190 -15.25 0.61 19.51
C LEU A 190 -16.46 1.52 19.27
N VAL A 191 -17.03 1.54 18.06
CA VAL A 191 -18.22 2.35 17.74
C VAL A 191 -19.48 1.78 18.41
N LEU A 192 -19.61 0.45 18.44
CA LEU A 192 -20.79 -0.25 18.97
C LEU A 192 -20.79 -0.33 20.50
N HIS A 193 -19.67 -0.72 21.09
CA HIS A 193 -19.59 -1.03 22.51
C HIS A 193 -18.89 0.06 23.33
N GLY A 194 -18.21 1.02 22.70
CA GLY A 194 -17.40 2.01 23.40
C GLY A 194 -15.99 1.51 23.75
N ARG A 195 -15.31 2.27 24.60
CA ARG A 195 -13.95 1.95 25.04
C ARG A 195 -14.00 1.09 26.32
N GLU A 196 -13.28 -0.02 26.30
CA GLU A 196 -13.05 -0.82 27.51
C GLU A 196 -12.32 0.02 28.57
N THR A 197 -12.86 0.08 29.79
CA THR A 197 -12.28 0.86 30.89
C THR A 197 -11.39 0.02 31.80
N GLY A 198 -11.42 -1.30 31.65
CA GLY A 198 -10.75 -2.25 32.55
C GLY A 198 -11.40 -2.32 33.95
N ARG A 199 -12.55 -1.65 34.16
CA ARG A 199 -13.28 -1.72 35.41
C ARG A 199 -14.29 -2.87 35.36
N LEU A 200 -14.12 -3.84 36.23
CA LEU A 200 -15.04 -4.95 36.40
C LEU A 200 -16.00 -4.63 37.52
N VAL A 201 -17.28 -4.75 37.23
CA VAL A 201 -18.35 -4.59 38.22
C VAL A 201 -19.07 -5.93 38.38
N MET A 202 -19.20 -6.39 39.63
CA MET A 202 -19.91 -7.61 39.92
C MET A 202 -21.42 -7.31 39.98
N MET A 203 -22.16 -8.01 39.14
CA MET A 203 -23.62 -7.96 39.12
C MET A 203 -24.23 -8.70 40.31
N PRO A 204 -25.49 -8.41 40.70
CA PRO A 204 -26.14 -9.09 41.83
C PRO A 204 -26.25 -10.61 41.67
N ASN A 205 -26.19 -11.11 40.45
CA ASN A 205 -26.18 -12.54 40.11
C ASN A 205 -24.77 -13.18 40.17
N GLY A 206 -23.74 -12.39 40.57
CA GLY A 206 -22.35 -12.85 40.63
C GLY A 206 -21.58 -12.80 39.32
N GLU A 207 -22.19 -12.36 38.25
CA GLU A 207 -21.52 -12.17 36.95
C GLU A 207 -20.64 -10.93 36.97
N MET A 208 -19.45 -11.01 36.38
CA MET A 208 -18.53 -9.86 36.21
C MET A 208 -18.80 -9.20 34.88
N LEU A 209 -19.18 -7.92 34.92
CA LEU A 209 -19.38 -7.09 33.74
C LEU A 209 -18.23 -6.08 33.61
N GLU A 210 -17.66 -5.97 32.45
CA GLU A 210 -16.73 -4.90 32.15
C GLU A 210 -17.48 -3.61 31.77
N VAL A 211 -17.11 -2.51 32.41
CA VAL A 211 -17.73 -1.20 32.16
C VAL A 211 -17.10 -0.58 30.91
N HIS A 212 -17.93 -0.34 29.91
CA HIS A 212 -17.52 0.38 28.70
C HIS A 212 -17.87 1.86 28.80
N GLU A 213 -16.97 2.71 28.35
CA GLU A 213 -17.19 4.16 28.26
C GLU A 213 -17.56 4.52 26.82
N PRO A 214 -18.68 5.21 26.58
CA PRO A 214 -19.07 5.61 25.24
C PRO A 214 -18.05 6.59 24.66
N ILE A 215 -17.69 6.40 23.40
CA ILE A 215 -16.80 7.32 22.67
C ILE A 215 -17.55 8.60 22.30
N SER A 216 -16.81 9.70 22.20
CA SER A 216 -17.38 10.99 21.81
C SER A 216 -17.98 10.94 20.39
N GLU A 217 -19.02 11.74 20.14
CA GLU A 217 -19.65 11.84 18.82
C GLU A 217 -18.65 12.27 17.72
N ALA A 218 -17.67 13.10 18.07
CA ALA A 218 -16.61 13.48 17.14
C ALA A 218 -15.71 12.28 16.76
N GLN A 219 -15.44 11.36 17.69
CA GLN A 219 -14.70 10.13 17.42
C GLN A 219 -15.54 9.16 16.60
N LYS A 220 -16.82 8.97 16.92
CA LYS A 220 -17.74 8.17 16.10
C LYS A 220 -17.79 8.69 14.67
N TRP A 221 -17.99 10.00 14.50
CA TRP A 221 -18.00 10.66 13.20
C TRP A 221 -16.72 10.43 12.41
N THR A 222 -15.58 10.48 13.10
CA THR A 222 -14.28 10.23 12.47
C THR A 222 -14.11 8.75 12.09
N LEU A 223 -14.56 7.82 12.90
CA LEU A 223 -14.47 6.38 12.63
C LEU A 223 -15.42 5.93 11.52
N THR A 224 -16.59 6.56 11.42
CA THR A 224 -17.59 6.32 10.36
C THR A 224 -17.31 7.10 9.06
N GLN A 225 -16.13 7.75 8.93
CA GLN A 225 -15.70 8.46 7.73
C GLN A 225 -16.54 9.70 7.38
N HIS A 226 -17.14 10.37 8.34
CA HIS A 226 -18.04 11.50 8.11
C HIS A 226 -19.23 11.13 7.19
N GLN A 227 -19.53 9.87 7.06
CA GLN A 227 -20.69 9.42 6.29
C GLN A 227 -21.84 9.14 7.26
N THR A 228 -22.98 9.68 6.95
CA THR A 228 -24.23 9.09 7.45
C THR A 228 -24.22 7.66 6.95
N PRO A 229 -24.45 6.66 7.82
CA PRO A 229 -24.47 5.28 7.40
C PRO A 229 -25.49 5.12 6.25
N GLU A 230 -25.00 5.10 5.03
CA GLU A 230 -25.82 4.64 3.92
C GLU A 230 -26.11 3.17 4.21
N SER A 231 -27.37 2.83 4.22
CA SER A 231 -27.79 1.44 4.20
C SER A 231 -26.94 0.69 3.18
N LEU A 232 -26.37 -0.45 3.56
CA LEU A 232 -25.62 -1.30 2.64
C LEU A 232 -26.39 -1.33 1.32
N PRO A 233 -25.74 -1.05 0.19
CA PRO A 233 -26.44 -1.05 -1.10
C PRO A 233 -27.17 -2.37 -1.19
N ALA A 234 -28.49 -2.30 -1.45
CA ALA A 234 -29.32 -3.46 -1.61
C ALA A 234 -28.61 -4.48 -2.48
N PRO A 235 -28.67 -5.77 -2.18
CA PRO A 235 -27.99 -6.78 -2.96
C PRO A 235 -28.33 -6.55 -4.41
N LEU A 236 -27.30 -6.40 -5.25
CA LEU A 236 -27.47 -6.13 -6.70
C LEU A 236 -28.50 -7.12 -7.25
N PRO A 237 -29.53 -6.64 -7.93
CA PRO A 237 -30.54 -7.52 -8.52
C PRO A 237 -29.83 -8.58 -9.38
N ALA A 238 -30.35 -9.80 -9.40
CA ALA A 238 -29.75 -10.92 -10.10
C ALA A 238 -29.40 -10.59 -11.57
N SER A 239 -30.16 -9.69 -12.19
CA SER A 239 -29.90 -9.16 -13.54
C SER A 239 -28.60 -8.35 -13.64
N ALA A 240 -28.15 -7.69 -12.59
CA ALA A 240 -26.91 -6.90 -12.59
C ALA A 240 -25.65 -7.77 -12.37
N THR A 241 -25.80 -9.03 -11.97
CA THR A 241 -24.71 -9.99 -11.78
C THR A 241 -24.45 -10.85 -13.02
N VAL A 242 -25.26 -10.66 -14.09
CA VAL A 242 -25.10 -11.37 -15.37
C VAL A 242 -23.92 -10.77 -16.12
N GLY A 243 -22.92 -11.62 -16.43
CA GLY A 243 -21.70 -11.26 -17.14
C GLY A 243 -20.44 -11.21 -16.26
N LEU A 244 -19.28 -11.29 -16.90
CA LEU A 244 -17.97 -11.31 -16.21
C LEU A 244 -17.75 -10.05 -15.36
N LYS A 245 -18.15 -8.89 -15.89
CA LYS A 245 -18.04 -7.59 -15.21
C LYS A 245 -18.92 -7.54 -13.96
N GLY A 246 -20.14 -8.03 -14.01
CA GLY A 246 -21.04 -8.11 -12.86
C GLY A 246 -20.52 -9.05 -11.77
N LYS A 247 -19.96 -10.21 -12.15
CA LYS A 247 -19.34 -11.16 -11.23
C LYS A 247 -18.10 -10.60 -10.54
N ILE A 248 -17.23 -9.90 -11.29
CA ILE A 248 -16.04 -9.23 -10.73
C ILE A 248 -16.46 -8.13 -9.76
N ARG A 249 -17.43 -7.30 -10.14
CA ARG A 249 -17.99 -6.23 -9.31
C ARG A 249 -18.59 -6.77 -8.00
N ALA A 250 -19.41 -7.83 -8.09
CA ALA A 250 -20.00 -8.48 -6.92
C ALA A 250 -18.93 -9.08 -5.99
N ARG A 251 -17.85 -9.64 -6.54
CA ARG A 251 -16.76 -10.23 -5.78
C ARG A 251 -15.90 -9.15 -5.09
N LEU A 252 -15.66 -8.03 -5.75
CA LEU A 252 -14.92 -6.88 -5.20
C LEU A 252 -15.75 -6.16 -4.13
N ASN A 253 -17.05 -5.97 -4.34
CA ASN A 253 -17.95 -5.40 -3.35
C ASN A 253 -18.05 -6.31 -2.11
N ARG A 254 -18.11 -7.63 -2.26
CA ARG A 254 -18.02 -8.56 -1.13
C ARG A 254 -16.67 -8.49 -0.41
N ALA A 255 -15.57 -8.33 -1.14
CA ALA A 255 -14.24 -8.21 -0.56
C ALA A 255 -14.03 -6.88 0.20
N ASN A 256 -14.78 -5.83 -0.17
CA ASN A 256 -14.83 -4.54 0.52
C ASN A 256 -15.96 -4.46 1.56
N ALA A 257 -16.84 -5.44 1.60
CA ALA A 257 -18.08 -5.42 2.40
C ALA A 257 -17.91 -5.74 3.90
N VAL A 258 -16.68 -5.77 4.41
CA VAL A 258 -16.45 -5.62 5.86
C VAL A 258 -16.40 -4.12 6.21
N GLN A 259 -17.15 -3.31 5.50
CA GLN A 259 -17.51 -1.98 5.97
C GLN A 259 -18.33 -2.17 7.24
N ILE A 260 -18.05 -1.35 8.22
CA ILE A 260 -18.85 -1.26 9.45
C ILE A 260 -20.31 -1.11 9.00
N PRO A 261 -21.19 -2.12 9.16
CA PRO A 261 -22.59 -1.86 8.92
C PRO A 261 -22.97 -0.74 9.88
N ALA A 262 -23.66 0.26 9.37
CA ALA A 262 -24.26 1.26 10.23
C ALA A 262 -25.01 0.54 11.34
N PRO A 263 -24.88 0.97 12.61
CA PRO A 263 -25.69 0.40 13.66
C PRO A 263 -27.15 0.50 13.21
N THR A 264 -27.82 -0.62 13.17
CA THR A 264 -29.24 -0.64 12.83
C THR A 264 -29.99 0.12 13.92
N LEU A 265 -31.17 0.66 13.61
CA LEU A 265 -32.02 1.29 14.62
C LEU A 265 -32.31 0.37 15.83
N THR A 266 -32.24 -0.94 15.64
CA THR A 266 -32.28 -1.96 16.70
C THR A 266 -31.03 -1.92 17.59
N ASP A 267 -29.84 -1.84 17.00
CA ASP A 267 -28.59 -1.77 17.76
C ASP A 267 -28.52 -0.46 18.59
N LEU A 268 -29.06 0.64 18.03
CA LEU A 268 -29.17 1.93 18.75
C LEU A 268 -30.21 1.90 19.88
N LYS A 269 -31.29 1.12 19.75
CA LYS A 269 -32.28 0.93 20.83
C LYS A 269 -31.71 0.07 21.94
N GLU A 270 -31.01 -1.02 21.62
CA GLU A 270 -30.37 -1.88 22.64
C GLU A 270 -29.29 -1.11 23.42
N LEU A 271 -28.58 -0.16 22.79
CA LEU A 271 -27.64 0.73 23.47
C LEU A 271 -28.34 1.81 24.32
N GLY A 272 -29.58 2.21 23.96
CA GLY A 272 -30.39 3.17 24.72
C GLY A 272 -31.10 2.58 25.94
N ASP A 273 -31.48 1.33 25.85
CA ASP A 273 -32.21 0.64 26.94
C ASP A 273 -31.28 0.02 28.00
N GLY A 274 -29.98 -0.03 27.76
CA GLY A 274 -28.95 -0.51 28.71
C GLY A 274 -28.46 0.51 29.74
N HIS A 275 -29.04 1.70 29.79
CA HIS A 275 -28.66 2.80 30.69
C HIS A 275 -29.80 3.19 31.67
N HIS A 276 -30.51 2.21 32.21
CA HIS A 276 -31.38 2.43 33.38
C HIS A 276 -31.00 1.56 34.56
#